data_dcbe4e23660a65aae5b78b90eca676d8
#
_entry.id   dcbe4e23660a65aae5b78b90eca676d8
#
_cell.length_a   1.000
_cell.length_b   1.000
_cell.length_c   1.000
_cell.angle_alpha   90.00
_cell.angle_beta   90.00
_cell.angle_gamma   90.00
#
_symmetry.space_group_name_H-M   'P 1'
#
loop_
_entity.id
_entity.type
_entity.pdbx_description
1 polymer ?
#
loop_
_entity_poly.entity_id
_entity_poly.type
_entity_poly.pdbx_seq_one_letter_code
_entity_poly.pdbx_strand_id
1 'polypeptide(L)'
;MARTWFAKGLRGMIAKRIQLDLLRQGFFVGPPDKFADGVFGNDTTTALSRLQAARSLPLTGTVDETTWQQLTHDPLPTLFERCLSITAEFEGHGFGLLQGNFDSAGLTWGVIGFTLSNGEIQKLLAEAEAAVPGTLDRVLGPLAAIWRAKTALPLAKQIAWADGISSGPDKSRVPPEWKDAFARLGDEPIVKRLQMQRAYDAYFVPAAATWRRLKLSSELGVALCFDCHVQNGASRVQAVDELAPLAGRIGEADMRSRLANRVADLSSPKWREDVRGRKTTIALGEADFRSRHYRLADWGLGEFAAA
;
A
#
# COMPACT_ATOMS: atom_id res chain seq x y z
N MET A 1 15.68 -23.29 -10.19
CA MET A 1 14.22 -23.07 -10.19
C MET A 1 13.97 -21.60 -10.38
N ALA A 2 12.91 -21.22 -11.14
CA ALA A 2 12.51 -19.82 -11.26
C ALA A 2 12.05 -19.27 -9.89
N ARG A 3 12.26 -17.99 -9.64
CA ARG A 3 11.81 -17.33 -8.41
C ARG A 3 10.27 -17.31 -8.37
N THR A 4 9.68 -17.77 -7.27
CA THR A 4 8.26 -17.50 -6.97
C THR A 4 8.15 -16.04 -6.53
N TRP A 5 7.32 -15.26 -7.24
CA TRP A 5 7.09 -13.86 -6.93
C TRP A 5 5.87 -13.65 -6.02
N PHE A 6 4.77 -14.40 -6.30
CA PHE A 6 3.55 -14.28 -5.52
C PHE A 6 2.92 -15.65 -5.30
N ALA A 7 2.37 -15.85 -4.10
CA ALA A 7 1.79 -17.12 -3.68
C ALA A 7 0.58 -16.91 -2.75
N LYS A 8 -0.06 -18.02 -2.38
CA LYS A 8 -1.11 -18.04 -1.37
C LYS A 8 -0.57 -17.41 -0.06
N GLY A 9 -1.32 -16.43 0.46
CA GLY A 9 -0.91 -15.58 1.58
C GLY A 9 -0.79 -14.11 1.17
N LEU A 10 -0.46 -13.82 -0.10
CA LEU A 10 -0.46 -12.46 -0.65
C LEU A 10 -1.81 -11.79 -0.44
N ARG A 11 -1.78 -10.51 -0.05
CA ARG A 11 -2.96 -9.68 0.15
C ARG A 11 -2.77 -8.30 -0.49
N GLY A 12 -3.88 -7.56 -0.61
CA GLY A 12 -3.84 -6.19 -1.10
C GLY A 12 -3.85 -6.06 -2.62
N MET A 13 -3.24 -4.98 -3.13
CA MET A 13 -3.40 -4.53 -4.51
C MET A 13 -2.89 -5.52 -5.57
N ILE A 14 -1.78 -6.21 -5.30
CA ILE A 14 -1.21 -7.17 -6.26
C ILE A 14 -2.08 -8.42 -6.33
N ALA A 15 -2.58 -8.92 -5.19
CA ALA A 15 -3.52 -10.05 -5.16
C ALA A 15 -4.81 -9.72 -5.94
N LYS A 16 -5.38 -8.54 -5.68
CA LYS A 16 -6.57 -8.06 -6.40
C LYS A 16 -6.35 -7.96 -7.90
N ARG A 17 -5.16 -7.49 -8.33
CA ARG A 17 -4.79 -7.46 -9.74
C ARG A 17 -4.77 -8.86 -10.36
N ILE A 18 -4.07 -9.82 -9.73
CA ILE A 18 -4.03 -11.23 -10.17
C ILE A 18 -5.46 -11.77 -10.35
N GLN A 19 -6.32 -11.56 -9.37
CA GLN A 19 -7.70 -12.00 -9.40
C GLN A 19 -8.52 -11.37 -10.53
N LEU A 20 -8.38 -10.06 -10.74
CA LEU A 20 -9.07 -9.36 -11.84
C LEU A 20 -8.59 -9.85 -13.23
N ASP A 21 -7.30 -10.14 -13.39
CA ASP A 21 -6.77 -10.68 -14.64
C ASP A 21 -7.24 -12.11 -14.89
N LEU A 22 -7.32 -12.96 -13.86
CA LEU A 22 -7.91 -14.30 -13.93
C LEU A 22 -9.39 -14.26 -14.30
N LEU A 23 -10.17 -13.32 -13.75
CA LEU A 23 -11.56 -13.08 -14.12
C LEU A 23 -11.70 -12.67 -15.59
N ARG A 24 -10.92 -11.68 -16.04
CA ARG A 24 -10.94 -11.17 -17.40
C ARG A 24 -10.62 -12.25 -18.45
N GLN A 25 -9.75 -13.19 -18.10
CA GLN A 25 -9.38 -14.31 -18.97
C GLN A 25 -10.28 -15.55 -18.80
N GLY A 26 -11.32 -15.49 -17.95
CA GLY A 26 -12.30 -16.57 -17.78
C GLY A 26 -11.81 -17.78 -16.96
N PHE A 27 -10.73 -17.65 -16.20
CA PHE A 27 -10.21 -18.74 -15.36
C PHE A 27 -10.92 -18.91 -14.02
N PHE A 28 -11.79 -17.97 -13.68
CA PHE A 28 -12.69 -18.10 -12.54
C PHE A 28 -14.15 -18.00 -12.99
N VAL A 29 -14.99 -18.88 -12.43
CA VAL A 29 -16.44 -18.89 -12.66
C VAL A 29 -17.11 -18.67 -11.30
N GLY A 30 -17.78 -17.52 -11.15
CA GLY A 30 -18.46 -17.15 -9.92
C GLY A 30 -18.66 -15.63 -9.81
N PRO A 31 -19.22 -15.13 -8.70
CA PRO A 31 -19.43 -13.70 -8.50
C PRO A 31 -18.09 -12.93 -8.45
N PRO A 32 -17.86 -11.96 -9.35
CA PRO A 32 -16.58 -11.24 -9.43
C PRO A 32 -16.21 -10.50 -8.14
N ASP A 33 -17.19 -9.92 -7.46
CA ASP A 33 -17.05 -9.17 -6.20
C ASP A 33 -16.55 -10.03 -5.04
N LYS A 34 -16.89 -11.33 -5.05
CA LYS A 34 -16.42 -12.29 -4.06
C LYS A 34 -15.03 -12.84 -4.36
N PHE A 35 -14.64 -12.89 -5.62
CA PHE A 35 -13.34 -13.43 -6.02
C PHE A 35 -12.22 -12.39 -5.97
N ALA A 36 -12.47 -11.16 -6.46
CA ALA A 36 -11.48 -10.10 -6.48
C ALA A 36 -11.44 -9.32 -5.14
N ASP A 37 -11.33 -10.06 -4.06
CA ASP A 37 -11.32 -9.56 -2.69
C ASP A 37 -9.94 -9.05 -2.22
N GLY A 38 -8.91 -9.25 -3.04
CA GLY A 38 -7.52 -8.91 -2.71
C GLY A 38 -6.86 -9.92 -1.76
N VAL A 39 -7.38 -11.15 -1.63
CA VAL A 39 -6.78 -12.21 -0.83
C VAL A 39 -6.42 -13.40 -1.72
N PHE A 40 -5.15 -13.64 -1.93
CA PHE A 40 -4.69 -14.81 -2.68
C PHE A 40 -4.90 -16.07 -1.82
N GLY A 41 -6.12 -16.62 -1.87
CA GLY A 41 -6.55 -17.83 -1.17
C GLY A 41 -6.61 -19.06 -2.09
N ASN A 42 -7.37 -20.06 -1.68
CA ASN A 42 -7.53 -21.31 -2.43
C ASN A 42 -8.19 -21.11 -3.80
N ASP A 43 -9.19 -20.22 -3.89
CA ASP A 43 -9.89 -19.94 -5.16
C ASP A 43 -8.95 -19.30 -6.17
N THR A 44 -8.09 -18.37 -5.73
CA THR A 44 -7.06 -17.76 -6.57
C THR A 44 -6.04 -18.80 -7.02
N THR A 45 -5.57 -19.68 -6.11
CA THR A 45 -4.67 -20.79 -6.44
C THR A 45 -5.28 -21.72 -7.48
N THR A 46 -6.56 -22.08 -7.33
CA THR A 46 -7.28 -22.96 -8.27
C THR A 46 -7.42 -22.30 -9.63
N ALA A 47 -7.84 -21.04 -9.68
CA ALA A 47 -7.98 -20.29 -10.92
C ALA A 47 -6.63 -20.13 -11.67
N LEU A 48 -5.55 -19.85 -10.89
CA LEU A 48 -4.19 -19.76 -11.43
C LEU A 48 -3.71 -21.09 -11.99
N SER A 49 -3.97 -22.22 -11.32
CA SER A 49 -3.62 -23.55 -11.83
C SER A 49 -4.36 -23.87 -13.14
N ARG A 50 -5.60 -23.41 -13.31
CA ARG A 50 -6.33 -23.53 -14.59
C ARG A 50 -5.67 -22.72 -15.70
N LEU A 51 -5.23 -21.47 -15.42
CA LEU A 51 -4.45 -20.68 -16.37
C LEU A 51 -3.16 -21.41 -16.74
N GLN A 52 -2.41 -21.91 -15.76
CA GLN A 52 -1.16 -22.64 -15.98
C GLN A 52 -1.38 -23.86 -16.86
N ALA A 53 -2.42 -24.66 -16.59
CA ALA A 53 -2.79 -25.79 -17.43
C ALA A 53 -3.10 -25.36 -18.87
N ALA A 54 -3.93 -24.34 -19.05
CA ALA A 54 -4.33 -23.84 -20.37
C ALA A 54 -3.16 -23.24 -21.18
N ARG A 55 -2.10 -22.78 -20.50
CA ARG A 55 -0.88 -22.21 -21.10
C ARG A 55 0.29 -23.20 -21.14
N SER A 56 0.08 -24.47 -20.81
CA SER A 56 1.12 -25.50 -20.73
C SER A 56 2.30 -25.10 -19.81
N LEU A 57 1.99 -24.40 -18.72
CA LEU A 57 2.95 -24.02 -17.68
C LEU A 57 2.97 -25.07 -16.53
N PRO A 58 4.04 -25.12 -15.71
CA PRO A 58 4.06 -25.94 -14.51
C PRO A 58 2.90 -25.59 -13.56
N LEU A 59 2.18 -26.61 -13.08
CA LEU A 59 1.01 -26.47 -12.21
C LEU A 59 1.42 -26.18 -10.76
N THR A 60 2.03 -25.05 -10.51
CA THR A 60 2.54 -24.69 -9.18
C THR A 60 1.50 -24.01 -8.30
N GLY A 61 0.46 -23.42 -8.89
CA GLY A 61 -0.51 -22.58 -8.19
C GLY A 61 0.11 -21.29 -7.61
N THR A 62 1.36 -20.97 -8.02
CA THR A 62 2.10 -19.75 -7.64
C THR A 62 2.46 -18.95 -8.88
N VAL A 63 2.81 -17.69 -8.70
CA VAL A 63 3.19 -16.78 -9.79
C VAL A 63 4.71 -16.66 -9.85
N ASP A 64 5.31 -17.21 -10.88
CA ASP A 64 6.64 -16.88 -11.35
C ASP A 64 6.57 -15.82 -12.47
N GLU A 65 7.72 -15.43 -13.03
CA GLU A 65 7.78 -14.41 -14.07
C GLU A 65 7.00 -14.83 -15.33
N THR A 66 7.12 -16.09 -15.75
CA THR A 66 6.42 -16.61 -16.92
C THR A 66 4.91 -16.61 -16.70
N THR A 67 4.46 -17.09 -15.54
CA THR A 67 3.03 -17.07 -15.18
C THR A 67 2.50 -15.65 -15.11
N TRP A 68 3.26 -14.70 -14.56
CA TRP A 68 2.88 -13.28 -14.53
C TRP A 68 2.69 -12.72 -15.94
N GLN A 69 3.65 -12.95 -16.84
CA GLN A 69 3.58 -12.49 -18.23
C GLN A 69 2.35 -13.06 -18.97
N GLN A 70 2.06 -14.35 -18.78
CA GLN A 70 0.90 -14.99 -19.39
C GLN A 70 -0.44 -14.50 -18.81
N LEU A 71 -0.42 -14.06 -17.56
CA LEU A 71 -1.60 -13.54 -16.87
C LEU A 71 -1.86 -12.06 -17.20
N THR A 72 -0.84 -11.21 -17.15
CA THR A 72 -1.03 -9.75 -17.15
C THR A 72 -0.58 -9.08 -18.45
N HIS A 73 0.34 -9.70 -19.20
CA HIS A 73 1.07 -9.11 -20.33
C HIS A 73 1.91 -7.86 -19.97
N ASP A 74 2.09 -7.59 -18.68
CA ASP A 74 2.85 -6.46 -18.17
C ASP A 74 4.14 -6.92 -17.47
N PRO A 75 5.13 -6.02 -17.27
CA PRO A 75 6.28 -6.31 -16.43
C PRO A 75 5.88 -6.72 -15.02
N LEU A 76 6.72 -7.51 -14.35
CA LEU A 76 6.58 -7.78 -12.92
C LEU A 76 6.49 -6.48 -12.12
N PRO A 77 5.72 -6.46 -11.02
CA PRO A 77 5.72 -5.33 -10.11
C PRO A 77 7.13 -4.98 -9.64
N THR A 78 7.49 -3.72 -9.77
CA THR A 78 8.76 -3.16 -9.32
C THR A 78 8.98 -3.37 -7.83
N LEU A 79 10.19 -3.20 -7.34
CA LEU A 79 10.48 -3.26 -5.90
C LEU A 79 9.63 -2.24 -5.12
N PHE A 80 9.47 -1.02 -5.65
CA PHE A 80 8.57 -0.01 -5.06
C PHE A 80 7.14 -0.52 -4.93
N GLU A 81 6.56 -1.08 -5.99
CA GLU A 81 5.17 -1.56 -5.98
C GLU A 81 4.96 -2.70 -4.98
N ARG A 82 5.96 -3.58 -4.82
CA ARG A 82 5.94 -4.65 -3.82
C ARG A 82 6.05 -4.10 -2.40
N CYS A 83 6.93 -3.14 -2.16
CA CYS A 83 7.04 -2.42 -0.89
C CYS A 83 5.75 -1.67 -0.56
N LEU A 84 5.17 -0.95 -1.54
CA LEU A 84 3.91 -0.25 -1.37
C LEU A 84 2.76 -1.21 -1.03
N SER A 85 2.72 -2.39 -1.66
CA SER A 85 1.66 -3.38 -1.44
C SER A 85 1.64 -3.90 0.01
N ILE A 86 2.79 -4.21 0.61
CA ILE A 86 2.84 -4.65 2.01
C ILE A 86 2.60 -3.50 2.98
N THR A 87 3.13 -2.31 2.71
CA THR A 87 2.87 -1.12 3.53
C THR A 87 1.38 -0.77 3.55
N ALA A 88 0.71 -0.77 2.39
CA ALA A 88 -0.73 -0.53 2.27
C ALA A 88 -1.57 -1.60 3.00
N GLU A 89 -1.15 -2.86 3.01
CA GLU A 89 -1.81 -3.92 3.80
C GLU A 89 -1.73 -3.63 5.30
N PHE A 90 -0.61 -3.15 5.81
CA PHE A 90 -0.46 -2.78 7.21
C PHE A 90 -1.25 -1.54 7.59
N GLU A 91 -1.38 -0.56 6.70
CA GLU A 91 -2.23 0.63 6.89
C GLU A 91 -3.73 0.27 6.80
N GLY A 92 -4.07 -0.90 6.25
CA GLY A 92 -5.45 -1.27 5.93
C GLY A 92 -6.02 -0.46 4.78
N HIS A 93 -5.17 0.19 3.99
CA HIS A 93 -5.54 1.10 2.92
C HIS A 93 -5.49 0.44 1.54
N GLY A 94 -6.47 0.79 0.70
CA GLY A 94 -6.43 0.59 -0.74
C GLY A 94 -6.59 1.95 -1.42
N PHE A 95 -6.47 1.99 -2.74
CA PHE A 95 -6.57 3.25 -3.51
C PHE A 95 -7.86 4.02 -3.27
N GLY A 96 -8.94 3.34 -2.90
CA GLY A 96 -10.27 3.93 -2.74
C GLY A 96 -10.74 4.11 -1.30
N LEU A 97 -9.96 3.68 -0.28
CA LEU A 97 -10.41 3.79 1.12
C LEU A 97 -10.48 5.25 1.54
N LEU A 98 -11.67 5.71 1.92
CA LEU A 98 -11.92 7.02 2.51
C LEU A 98 -12.28 6.87 3.98
N GLN A 99 -11.60 7.62 4.84
CA GLN A 99 -11.87 7.73 6.27
C GLN A 99 -12.18 9.18 6.66
N GLY A 100 -12.94 9.34 7.74
CA GLY A 100 -13.32 10.64 8.29
C GLY A 100 -12.23 11.24 9.18
N ASN A 101 -12.62 12.22 9.98
CA ASN A 101 -11.73 13.10 10.76
C ASN A 101 -11.26 12.47 12.10
N PHE A 102 -10.77 11.22 12.09
CA PHE A 102 -10.38 10.50 13.32
C PHE A 102 -9.08 11.02 13.95
N ASP A 103 -8.26 11.72 13.19
CA ASP A 103 -6.95 12.24 13.59
C ASP A 103 -6.82 13.77 13.47
N SER A 104 -7.95 14.48 13.28
CA SER A 104 -8.03 15.93 13.05
C SER A 104 -7.43 16.41 11.72
N ALA A 105 -7.11 15.50 10.80
CA ALA A 105 -6.60 15.82 9.47
C ALA A 105 -7.71 16.06 8.42
N GLY A 106 -8.97 16.01 8.83
CA GLY A 106 -10.14 16.10 7.98
C GLY A 106 -10.48 14.74 7.37
N LEU A 107 -10.38 14.62 6.04
CA LEU A 107 -10.50 13.32 5.37
C LEU A 107 -9.13 12.71 5.17
N THR A 108 -9.07 11.37 5.24
CA THR A 108 -7.89 10.57 4.87
C THR A 108 -8.30 9.58 3.77
N TRP A 109 -7.54 9.54 2.66
CA TRP A 109 -7.89 8.75 1.48
C TRP A 109 -6.68 8.13 0.80
N GLY A 110 -6.90 6.96 0.20
CA GLY A 110 -5.97 6.35 -0.73
C GLY A 110 -4.89 5.47 -0.09
N VAL A 111 -3.98 4.96 -0.92
CA VAL A 111 -3.11 3.81 -0.65
C VAL A 111 -2.14 3.97 0.53
N ILE A 112 -1.81 5.21 0.90
CA ILE A 112 -0.95 5.53 2.05
C ILE A 112 -1.57 6.58 2.99
N GLY A 113 -2.89 6.83 2.85
CA GLY A 113 -3.59 7.79 3.72
C GLY A 113 -3.25 9.24 3.43
N PHE A 114 -3.46 9.72 2.20
CA PHE A 114 -3.36 11.14 1.85
C PHE A 114 -4.40 11.94 2.61
N THR A 115 -4.03 13.11 3.17
CA THR A 115 -4.90 13.88 4.04
C THR A 115 -5.43 15.16 3.41
N LEU A 116 -6.63 15.57 3.83
CA LEU A 116 -7.22 16.84 3.45
C LEU A 116 -6.40 18.02 4.00
N SER A 117 -5.94 17.91 5.26
CA SER A 117 -5.18 18.96 5.95
C SER A 117 -3.87 19.33 5.25
N ASN A 118 -3.21 18.37 4.62
CA ASN A 118 -1.98 18.59 3.85
C ASN A 118 -2.25 19.00 2.40
N GLY A 119 -3.52 19.13 2.00
CA GLY A 119 -3.90 19.48 0.63
C GLY A 119 -3.64 18.36 -0.39
N GLU A 120 -3.31 17.15 0.07
CA GLU A 120 -2.92 16.06 -0.81
C GLU A 120 -4.09 15.50 -1.62
N ILE A 121 -5.27 15.35 -0.99
CA ILE A 121 -6.47 14.87 -1.70
C ILE A 121 -6.87 15.88 -2.78
N GLN A 122 -6.87 17.17 -2.44
CA GLN A 122 -7.21 18.25 -3.37
C GLN A 122 -6.29 18.26 -4.58
N LYS A 123 -4.97 18.14 -4.36
CA LYS A 123 -3.96 18.10 -5.44
C LYS A 123 -4.14 16.88 -6.32
N LEU A 124 -4.29 15.67 -5.72
CA LEU A 124 -4.50 14.44 -6.47
C LEU A 124 -5.73 14.52 -7.38
N LEU A 125 -6.84 15.03 -6.88
CA LEU A 125 -8.07 15.16 -7.66
C LEU A 125 -7.97 16.25 -8.73
N ALA A 126 -7.30 17.37 -8.45
CA ALA A 126 -7.04 18.40 -9.44
C ALA A 126 -6.13 17.89 -10.59
N GLU A 127 -5.08 17.14 -10.25
CA GLU A 127 -4.18 16.52 -11.22
C GLU A 127 -4.91 15.45 -12.06
N ALA A 128 -5.78 14.64 -11.44
CA ALA A 128 -6.59 13.66 -12.16
C ALA A 128 -7.56 14.32 -13.15
N GLU A 129 -8.22 15.40 -12.73
CA GLU A 129 -9.12 16.18 -13.59
C GLU A 129 -8.35 16.87 -14.73
N ALA A 130 -7.15 17.39 -14.46
CA ALA A 130 -6.31 18.01 -15.48
C ALA A 130 -5.79 16.99 -16.51
N ALA A 131 -5.45 15.77 -16.07
CA ALA A 131 -4.97 14.71 -16.94
C ALA A 131 -6.09 14.03 -17.76
N VAL A 132 -7.28 13.91 -17.17
CA VAL A 132 -8.47 13.32 -17.81
C VAL A 132 -9.67 14.19 -17.46
N PRO A 133 -9.97 15.24 -18.26
CA PRO A 133 -11.08 16.15 -18.01
C PRO A 133 -12.43 15.43 -17.87
N GLY A 134 -13.25 15.89 -16.92
CA GLY A 134 -14.55 15.31 -16.63
C GLY A 134 -14.51 14.09 -15.68
N THR A 135 -13.33 13.70 -15.19
CA THR A 135 -13.19 12.56 -14.25
C THR A 135 -14.02 12.78 -12.99
N LEU A 136 -13.96 13.97 -12.39
CA LEU A 136 -14.68 14.24 -11.14
C LEU A 136 -16.19 14.22 -11.36
N ASP A 137 -16.70 14.84 -12.42
CA ASP A 137 -18.13 14.86 -12.71
C ASP A 137 -18.66 13.46 -13.01
N ARG A 138 -17.91 12.68 -13.80
CA ARG A 138 -18.29 11.31 -14.15
C ARG A 138 -18.31 10.38 -12.93
N VAL A 139 -17.33 10.49 -12.03
CA VAL A 139 -17.15 9.52 -10.94
C VAL A 139 -17.87 9.95 -9.66
N LEU A 140 -17.79 11.22 -9.31
CA LEU A 140 -18.46 11.76 -8.11
C LEU A 140 -19.92 12.10 -8.35
N GLY A 141 -20.32 12.34 -9.61
CA GLY A 141 -21.68 12.77 -9.94
C GLY A 141 -22.08 14.05 -9.18
N PRO A 142 -23.24 14.06 -8.50
CA PRO A 142 -23.68 15.25 -7.75
C PRO A 142 -22.70 15.73 -6.66
N LEU A 143 -21.88 14.84 -6.14
CA LEU A 143 -20.89 15.19 -5.11
C LEU A 143 -19.72 16.03 -5.67
N ALA A 144 -19.51 16.06 -6.99
CA ALA A 144 -18.45 16.85 -7.62
C ALA A 144 -18.63 18.36 -7.34
N ALA A 145 -19.85 18.89 -7.46
CA ALA A 145 -20.14 20.28 -7.16
C ALA A 145 -19.91 20.60 -5.67
N ILE A 146 -20.30 19.69 -4.77
CA ILE A 146 -20.10 19.85 -3.33
C ILE A 146 -18.59 19.82 -3.04
N TRP A 147 -17.85 18.88 -3.60
CA TRP A 147 -16.40 18.78 -3.44
C TRP A 147 -15.70 20.08 -3.84
N ARG A 148 -15.95 20.57 -5.06
CA ARG A 148 -15.36 21.83 -5.55
C ARG A 148 -15.70 23.01 -4.65
N ALA A 149 -16.95 23.15 -4.23
CA ALA A 149 -17.38 24.23 -3.35
C ALA A 149 -16.71 24.17 -1.97
N LYS A 150 -16.55 22.97 -1.40
CA LYS A 150 -15.92 22.80 -0.09
C LYS A 150 -14.41 22.98 -0.13
N THR A 151 -13.74 22.46 -1.15
CA THR A 151 -12.27 22.57 -1.30
C THR A 151 -11.81 23.94 -1.77
N ALA A 152 -12.69 24.80 -2.26
CA ALA A 152 -12.42 26.22 -2.52
C ALA A 152 -12.40 27.09 -1.25
N LEU A 153 -12.86 26.57 -0.11
CA LEU A 153 -12.87 27.32 1.16
C LEU A 153 -11.47 27.32 1.80
N PRO A 154 -11.20 28.25 2.75
CA PRO A 154 -10.01 28.19 3.59
C PRO A 154 -9.90 26.84 4.32
N LEU A 155 -8.67 26.32 4.51
CA LEU A 155 -8.40 24.98 5.03
C LEU A 155 -9.17 24.66 6.32
N ALA A 156 -9.24 25.60 7.26
CA ALA A 156 -9.99 25.40 8.52
C ALA A 156 -11.48 25.11 8.27
N LYS A 157 -12.07 25.70 7.22
CA LYS A 157 -13.48 25.45 6.85
C LYS A 157 -13.64 24.10 6.13
N GLN A 158 -12.63 23.69 5.37
CA GLN A 158 -12.60 22.35 4.76
C GLN A 158 -12.55 21.25 5.85
N ILE A 159 -11.67 21.41 6.85
CA ILE A 159 -11.56 20.47 7.98
C ILE A 159 -12.86 20.45 8.79
N ALA A 160 -13.46 21.61 9.07
CA ALA A 160 -14.75 21.69 9.76
C ALA A 160 -15.90 21.00 8.98
N TRP A 161 -15.90 21.13 7.65
CA TRP A 161 -16.82 20.38 6.80
C TRP A 161 -16.59 18.87 6.89
N ALA A 162 -15.33 18.43 6.77
CA ALA A 162 -14.96 17.02 6.88
C ALA A 162 -15.37 16.45 8.25
N ASP A 163 -15.15 17.22 9.33
CA ASP A 163 -15.59 16.84 10.67
C ASP A 163 -17.12 16.71 10.76
N GLY A 164 -17.86 17.62 10.13
CA GLY A 164 -19.32 17.62 10.12
C GLY A 164 -19.93 16.43 9.38
N ILE A 165 -19.26 15.86 8.38
CA ILE A 165 -19.70 14.65 7.68
C ILE A 165 -19.12 13.37 8.28
N SER A 166 -18.19 13.48 9.22
CA SER A 166 -17.56 12.33 9.88
C SER A 166 -18.42 11.83 11.05
N SER A 167 -18.51 10.53 11.21
CA SER A 167 -19.36 9.88 12.20
C SER A 167 -18.67 8.69 12.87
N GLY A 168 -19.33 8.11 13.88
CA GLY A 168 -18.77 7.04 14.71
C GLY A 168 -18.06 7.58 15.96
N PRO A 169 -17.72 6.68 16.91
CA PRO A 169 -17.09 7.06 18.19
C PRO A 169 -15.77 7.79 18.03
N ASP A 170 -15.02 7.42 16.98
CA ASP A 170 -13.69 7.94 16.62
C ASP A 170 -13.70 8.83 15.38
N LYS A 171 -14.88 9.16 14.86
CA LYS A 171 -15.05 9.91 13.61
C LYS A 171 -14.38 9.33 12.37
N SER A 172 -14.09 8.05 12.34
CA SER A 172 -13.46 7.39 11.17
C SER A 172 -14.43 7.14 10.01
N ARG A 173 -15.74 7.17 10.26
CA ARG A 173 -16.75 6.86 9.24
C ARG A 173 -17.16 8.11 8.48
N VAL A 174 -17.45 7.92 7.18
CA VAL A 174 -18.05 8.93 6.29
C VAL A 174 -19.39 8.42 5.74
N PRO A 175 -20.29 9.30 5.24
CA PRO A 175 -21.52 8.86 4.58
C PRO A 175 -21.25 7.89 3.43
N PRO A 176 -22.13 6.88 3.24
CA PRO A 176 -21.93 5.83 2.21
C PRO A 176 -21.69 6.41 0.80
N GLU A 177 -22.42 7.45 0.42
CA GLU A 177 -22.29 8.09 -0.89
C GLU A 177 -20.87 8.65 -1.14
N TRP A 178 -20.22 9.24 -0.13
CA TRP A 178 -18.83 9.69 -0.21
C TRP A 178 -17.86 8.50 -0.26
N LYS A 179 -18.10 7.51 0.61
CA LYS A 179 -17.27 6.31 0.64
C LYS A 179 -17.26 5.60 -0.72
N ASP A 180 -18.44 5.40 -1.31
CA ASP A 180 -18.60 4.70 -2.58
C ASP A 180 -18.05 5.52 -3.76
N ALA A 181 -18.22 6.83 -3.73
CA ALA A 181 -17.68 7.72 -4.76
C ALA A 181 -16.15 7.73 -4.75
N PHE A 182 -15.52 7.82 -3.57
CA PHE A 182 -14.08 7.77 -3.44
C PHE A 182 -13.50 6.37 -3.68
N ALA A 183 -14.26 5.31 -3.42
CA ALA A 183 -13.89 3.96 -3.83
C ALA A 183 -13.81 3.86 -5.37
N ARG A 184 -14.81 4.38 -6.09
CA ARG A 184 -14.77 4.44 -7.57
C ARG A 184 -13.63 5.33 -8.09
N LEU A 185 -13.35 6.48 -7.45
CA LEU A 185 -12.17 7.30 -7.80
C LEU A 185 -10.87 6.52 -7.66
N GLY A 186 -10.74 5.74 -6.58
CA GLY A 186 -9.59 4.87 -6.36
C GLY A 186 -9.45 3.75 -7.40
N ASP A 187 -10.51 3.42 -8.13
CA ASP A 187 -10.46 2.44 -9.24
C ASP A 187 -10.07 3.06 -10.58
N GLU A 188 -10.11 4.39 -10.71
CA GLU A 188 -9.70 5.09 -11.94
C GLU A 188 -8.19 4.91 -12.21
N PRO A 189 -7.80 4.49 -13.43
CA PRO A 189 -6.39 4.26 -13.76
C PRO A 189 -5.50 5.49 -13.54
N ILE A 190 -5.99 6.68 -13.88
CA ILE A 190 -5.25 7.93 -13.68
C ILE A 190 -5.02 8.21 -12.19
N VAL A 191 -6.03 7.97 -11.34
CA VAL A 191 -5.95 8.20 -9.90
C VAL A 191 -4.98 7.22 -9.24
N LYS A 192 -5.03 5.92 -9.61
CA LYS A 192 -4.06 4.93 -9.14
C LYS A 192 -2.63 5.35 -9.48
N ARG A 193 -2.38 5.73 -10.72
CA ARG A 193 -1.05 6.19 -11.18
C ARG A 193 -0.56 7.40 -10.38
N LEU A 194 -1.41 8.40 -10.17
CA LEU A 194 -1.03 9.61 -9.42
C LEU A 194 -0.77 9.31 -7.95
N GLN A 195 -1.57 8.45 -7.30
CA GLN A 195 -1.33 8.02 -5.93
C GLN A 195 0.00 7.26 -5.81
N MET A 196 0.29 6.36 -6.75
CA MET A 196 1.56 5.62 -6.79
C MET A 196 2.74 6.55 -7.02
N GLN A 197 2.65 7.48 -7.98
CA GLN A 197 3.71 8.45 -8.25
C GLN A 197 4.00 9.29 -7.01
N ARG A 198 2.95 9.76 -6.32
CA ARG A 198 3.11 10.55 -5.09
C ARG A 198 3.74 9.73 -3.96
N ALA A 199 3.34 8.48 -3.79
CA ALA A 199 3.96 7.59 -2.82
C ALA A 199 5.43 7.33 -3.14
N TYR A 200 5.76 7.17 -4.42
CA TYR A 200 7.13 7.01 -4.90
C TYR A 200 7.99 8.25 -4.58
N ASP A 201 7.54 9.43 -5.02
CA ASP A 201 8.31 10.67 -4.90
C ASP A 201 8.45 11.14 -3.44
N ALA A 202 7.37 11.05 -2.65
CA ALA A 202 7.36 11.56 -1.29
C ALA A 202 7.99 10.62 -0.25
N TYR A 203 8.04 9.31 -0.51
CA TYR A 203 8.46 8.33 0.49
C TYR A 203 9.53 7.37 0.00
N PHE A 204 9.40 6.79 -1.21
CA PHE A 204 10.36 5.80 -1.69
C PHE A 204 11.70 6.43 -2.09
N VAL A 205 11.65 7.52 -2.84
CA VAL A 205 12.87 8.25 -3.23
C VAL A 205 13.64 8.76 -2.01
N PRO A 206 13.01 9.44 -1.02
CA PRO A 206 13.71 9.83 0.21
C PRO A 206 14.21 8.66 1.05
N ALA A 207 13.50 7.51 1.06
CA ALA A 207 13.96 6.31 1.78
C ALA A 207 15.31 5.80 1.26
N ALA A 208 15.66 6.11 0.00
CA ALA A 208 16.95 5.71 -0.57
C ALA A 208 18.15 6.26 0.23
N ALA A 209 18.08 7.46 0.76
CA ALA A 209 19.12 8.00 1.63
C ALA A 209 19.29 7.18 2.91
N THR A 210 18.18 6.66 3.47
CA THR A 210 18.18 5.87 4.69
C THR A 210 18.83 4.50 4.47
N TRP A 211 18.41 3.72 3.47
CA TRP A 211 18.99 2.39 3.27
C TRP A 211 20.46 2.46 2.85
N ARG A 212 20.88 3.46 2.06
CA ARG A 212 22.29 3.69 1.71
C ARG A 212 23.11 4.05 2.95
N ARG A 213 22.60 4.96 3.82
CA ARG A 213 23.27 5.38 5.04
C ARG A 213 23.49 4.22 6.02
N LEU A 214 22.51 3.31 6.12
CA LEU A 214 22.58 2.12 6.97
C LEU A 214 23.23 0.91 6.28
N LYS A 215 23.66 1.05 5.00
CA LYS A 215 24.22 -0.02 4.16
C LYS A 215 23.30 -1.24 4.06
N LEU A 216 21.99 -1.00 3.95
CA LEU A 216 20.99 -2.03 3.66
C LEU A 216 20.90 -2.20 2.15
N SER A 217 20.97 -3.44 1.69
CA SER A 217 21.00 -3.77 0.26
C SER A 217 19.95 -4.80 -0.17
N SER A 218 19.31 -5.46 0.80
CA SER A 218 18.25 -6.44 0.51
C SER A 218 16.91 -5.77 0.24
N GLU A 219 16.01 -6.48 -0.47
CA GLU A 219 14.62 -6.02 -0.65
C GLU A 219 13.89 -5.79 0.68
N LEU A 220 14.18 -6.61 1.72
CA LEU A 220 13.65 -6.41 3.07
C LEU A 220 14.17 -5.12 3.71
N GLY A 221 15.45 -4.79 3.51
CA GLY A 221 16.04 -3.53 3.99
C GLY A 221 15.40 -2.32 3.35
N VAL A 222 15.18 -2.37 2.02
CA VAL A 222 14.49 -1.30 1.29
C VAL A 222 13.04 -1.17 1.75
N ALA A 223 12.31 -2.29 1.87
CA ALA A 223 10.92 -2.30 2.33
C ALA A 223 10.78 -1.71 3.74
N LEU A 224 11.68 -2.07 4.68
CA LEU A 224 11.70 -1.51 6.03
C LEU A 224 11.94 0.01 6.01
N CYS A 225 12.92 0.48 5.24
CA CYS A 225 13.19 1.91 5.13
C CYS A 225 12.02 2.67 4.55
N PHE A 226 11.40 2.16 3.47
CA PHE A 226 10.21 2.75 2.88
C PHE A 226 9.07 2.84 3.89
N ASP A 227 8.77 1.76 4.58
CA ASP A 227 7.69 1.70 5.57
C ASP A 227 7.94 2.64 6.77
N CYS A 228 9.21 2.81 7.19
CA CYS A 228 9.60 3.81 8.18
C CYS A 228 9.39 5.25 7.66
N HIS A 229 9.60 5.51 6.38
CA HIS A 229 9.34 6.82 5.79
C HIS A 229 7.85 7.13 5.73
N VAL A 230 7.01 6.15 5.45
CA VAL A 230 5.55 6.33 5.43
C VAL A 230 5.00 6.60 6.83
N GLN A 231 5.43 5.86 7.86
CA GLN A 231 4.77 5.87 9.16
C GLN A 231 5.49 6.70 10.25
N ASN A 232 6.83 6.82 10.23
CA ASN A 232 7.59 7.13 11.46
C ASN A 232 8.42 8.42 11.44
N GLY A 233 8.09 9.40 10.65
CA GLY A 233 8.66 10.76 10.63
C GLY A 233 9.93 11.01 11.48
N ALA A 234 9.80 11.72 12.59
CA ALA A 234 10.90 12.09 13.48
C ALA A 234 11.57 10.89 14.17
N SER A 235 10.80 9.88 14.60
CA SER A 235 11.35 8.66 15.22
C SER A 235 12.32 7.93 14.31
N ARG A 236 12.03 7.88 13.00
CA ARG A 236 12.93 7.32 11.99
C ARG A 236 14.23 8.11 11.90
N VAL A 237 14.17 9.44 11.85
CA VAL A 237 15.38 10.29 11.72
C VAL A 237 16.33 10.01 12.87
N GLN A 238 15.82 10.06 14.09
CA GLN A 238 16.63 9.81 15.29
C GLN A 238 17.21 8.39 15.31
N ALA A 239 16.39 7.36 14.98
CA ALA A 239 16.86 5.97 14.94
C ALA A 239 18.00 5.78 13.94
N VAL A 240 17.90 6.39 12.75
CA VAL A 240 18.93 6.33 11.70
C VAL A 240 20.21 7.02 12.15
N ASP A 241 20.14 8.19 12.80
CA ASP A 241 21.30 8.91 13.30
C ASP A 241 22.07 8.08 14.35
N GLU A 242 21.37 7.44 15.28
CA GLU A 242 21.96 6.59 16.31
C GLU A 242 22.58 5.29 15.76
N LEU A 243 22.01 4.71 14.69
CA LEU A 243 22.47 3.44 14.13
C LEU A 243 23.51 3.60 13.02
N ALA A 244 23.61 4.77 12.40
CA ALA A 244 24.56 5.01 11.30
C ALA A 244 26.04 4.65 11.64
N PRO A 245 26.56 4.85 12.88
CA PRO A 245 27.91 4.43 13.24
C PRO A 245 28.15 2.92 13.17
N LEU A 246 27.10 2.09 13.20
CA LEU A 246 27.16 0.63 13.10
C LEU A 246 27.11 0.13 11.64
N ALA A 247 26.80 1.01 10.69
CA ALA A 247 26.61 0.64 9.30
C ALA A 247 27.85 -0.03 8.67
N GLY A 248 27.68 -1.27 8.21
CA GLY A 248 28.76 -2.09 7.68
C GLY A 248 29.71 -2.68 8.73
N ARG A 249 29.45 -2.47 10.03
CA ARG A 249 30.17 -3.12 11.13
C ARG A 249 29.42 -4.33 11.68
N ILE A 250 28.13 -4.40 11.43
CA ILE A 250 27.23 -5.50 11.79
C ILE A 250 26.56 -6.05 10.54
N GLY A 251 26.01 -7.26 10.62
CA GLY A 251 25.25 -7.86 9.52
C GLY A 251 23.97 -7.09 9.20
N GLU A 252 23.51 -7.17 7.95
CA GLU A 252 22.31 -6.46 7.50
C GLU A 252 21.06 -6.87 8.28
N ALA A 253 20.87 -8.16 8.56
CA ALA A 253 19.72 -8.64 9.35
C ALA A 253 19.70 -8.06 10.78
N ASP A 254 20.88 -7.95 11.43
CA ASP A 254 21.00 -7.30 12.75
C ASP A 254 20.69 -5.79 12.63
N MET A 255 21.19 -5.12 11.58
CA MET A 255 20.89 -3.70 11.36
C MET A 255 19.39 -3.48 11.15
N ARG A 256 18.69 -4.30 10.35
CA ARG A 256 17.24 -4.23 10.16
C ARG A 256 16.50 -4.41 11.49
N SER A 257 16.89 -5.42 12.28
CA SER A 257 16.27 -5.67 13.59
C SER A 257 16.46 -4.51 14.56
N ARG A 258 17.65 -3.91 14.59
CA ARG A 258 17.92 -2.72 15.42
C ARG A 258 17.12 -1.52 14.95
N LEU A 259 17.03 -1.27 13.65
CA LEU A 259 16.22 -0.17 13.11
C LEU A 259 14.74 -0.34 13.48
N ALA A 260 14.18 -1.54 13.30
CA ALA A 260 12.79 -1.84 13.64
C ALA A 260 12.49 -1.56 15.12
N ASN A 261 13.33 -2.07 16.02
CA ASN A 261 13.17 -1.87 17.46
C ASN A 261 13.38 -0.41 17.88
N ARG A 262 14.41 0.26 17.35
CA ARG A 262 14.71 1.63 17.74
C ARG A 262 13.63 2.62 17.28
N VAL A 263 13.10 2.46 16.08
CA VAL A 263 11.96 3.25 15.60
C VAL A 263 10.74 3.05 16.51
N ALA A 264 10.48 1.83 16.95
CA ALA A 264 9.41 1.53 17.89
C ALA A 264 9.64 2.18 19.26
N ASP A 265 10.85 2.07 19.81
CA ASP A 265 11.19 2.68 21.11
C ASP A 265 10.99 4.20 21.13
N LEU A 266 11.26 4.85 20.01
CA LEU A 266 11.11 6.30 19.82
C LEU A 266 9.68 6.73 19.45
N SER A 267 8.80 5.78 19.17
CA SER A 267 7.40 6.06 18.86
C SER A 267 6.58 6.35 20.12
N SER A 268 5.42 7.00 19.93
CA SER A 268 4.50 7.27 21.04
C SER A 268 4.17 5.98 21.81
N PRO A 269 4.17 6.00 23.16
CA PRO A 269 3.85 4.82 23.99
C PRO A 269 2.58 4.08 23.58
N LYS A 270 1.55 4.83 23.17
CA LYS A 270 0.27 4.27 22.70
C LYS A 270 0.43 3.33 21.50
N TRP A 271 1.38 3.62 20.60
CA TRP A 271 1.55 2.91 19.33
C TRP A 271 2.82 2.04 19.27
N ARG A 272 3.64 2.07 20.33
CA ARG A 272 4.97 1.45 20.34
C ARG A 272 4.97 -0.01 19.94
N GLU A 273 4.10 -0.81 20.54
CA GLU A 273 4.05 -2.25 20.26
C GLU A 273 3.48 -2.56 18.86
N ASP A 274 2.54 -1.76 18.39
CA ASP A 274 2.05 -1.89 17.03
C ASP A 274 3.15 -1.56 16.00
N VAL A 275 3.88 -0.47 16.22
CA VAL A 275 5.05 -0.10 15.40
C VAL A 275 6.11 -1.20 15.45
N ARG A 276 6.43 -1.72 16.65
CA ARG A 276 7.40 -2.81 16.82
C ARG A 276 7.02 -4.05 16.02
N GLY A 277 5.79 -4.55 16.19
CA GLY A 277 5.31 -5.73 15.49
C GLY A 277 5.38 -5.56 13.97
N ARG A 278 4.90 -4.43 13.45
CA ARG A 278 4.94 -4.12 12.03
C ARG A 278 6.37 -4.06 11.47
N LYS A 279 7.26 -3.28 12.10
CA LYS A 279 8.65 -3.12 11.65
C LYS A 279 9.45 -4.41 11.75
N THR A 280 9.25 -5.17 12.84
CA THR A 280 9.91 -6.46 13.03
C THR A 280 9.46 -7.48 11.97
N THR A 281 8.19 -7.51 11.61
CA THR A 281 7.67 -8.35 10.52
C THR A 281 8.42 -8.09 9.21
N ILE A 282 8.62 -6.82 8.86
CA ILE A 282 9.36 -6.47 7.64
C ILE A 282 10.86 -6.80 7.79
N ALA A 283 11.44 -6.46 8.94
CA ALA A 283 12.87 -6.67 9.18
C ALA A 283 13.30 -8.14 9.12
N LEU A 284 12.46 -9.05 9.62
CA LEU A 284 12.70 -10.49 9.62
C LEU A 284 12.23 -11.18 8.33
N GLY A 285 11.31 -10.56 7.58
CA GLY A 285 10.68 -11.15 6.40
C GLY A 285 9.54 -12.12 6.71
N GLU A 286 9.40 -12.55 7.96
CA GLU A 286 8.33 -13.46 8.42
C GLU A 286 8.08 -13.24 9.91
N ALA A 287 6.81 -13.01 10.31
CA ALA A 287 6.40 -12.92 11.72
C ALA A 287 4.88 -12.89 11.85
N ASP A 288 4.40 -13.08 13.08
CA ASP A 288 3.01 -12.84 13.44
C ASP A 288 2.79 -11.38 13.83
N PHE A 289 1.77 -10.76 13.26
CA PHE A 289 1.37 -9.39 13.55
C PHE A 289 -0.15 -9.22 13.48
N ARG A 290 -0.76 -8.57 14.48
CA ARG A 290 -2.23 -8.37 14.56
C ARG A 290 -3.03 -9.65 14.31
N SER A 291 -2.63 -10.75 14.97
CA SER A 291 -3.26 -12.09 14.86
C SER A 291 -3.21 -12.70 13.47
N ARG A 292 -2.26 -12.30 12.64
CA ARG A 292 -2.00 -12.87 11.31
C ARG A 292 -0.54 -13.22 11.16
N HIS A 293 -0.29 -14.30 10.46
CA HIS A 293 1.04 -14.68 10.01
C HIS A 293 1.34 -13.98 8.67
N TYR A 294 2.47 -13.28 8.60
CA TYR A 294 2.97 -12.62 7.40
C TYR A 294 4.28 -13.25 6.97
N ARG A 295 4.38 -13.57 5.70
CA ARG A 295 5.60 -14.02 5.06
C ARG A 295 5.85 -13.14 3.84
N LEU A 296 6.83 -12.24 3.90
CA LEU A 296 7.05 -11.22 2.88
C LEU A 296 7.43 -11.80 1.52
N ALA A 297 7.93 -13.06 1.50
CA ALA A 297 8.09 -13.80 0.25
C ALA A 297 6.80 -13.92 -0.57
N ASP A 298 5.62 -13.93 0.08
CA ASP A 298 4.33 -13.94 -0.60
C ASP A 298 4.05 -12.62 -1.35
N TRP A 299 4.71 -11.52 -0.94
CA TRP A 299 4.73 -10.22 -1.64
C TRP A 299 5.91 -10.05 -2.60
N GLY A 300 6.66 -11.12 -2.84
CA GLY A 300 7.84 -11.09 -3.70
C GLY A 300 9.03 -10.35 -3.07
N LEU A 301 9.08 -10.20 -1.73
CA LEU A 301 10.14 -9.53 -1.00
C LEU A 301 10.97 -10.57 -0.20
N GLY A 302 12.30 -10.42 -0.22
CA GLY A 302 13.19 -11.38 0.46
C GLY A 302 14.60 -10.83 0.68
N GLU A 303 15.51 -11.73 1.00
CA GLU A 303 16.95 -11.43 1.19
C GLU A 303 17.70 -11.22 -0.14
N PHE A 304 17.02 -11.01 -1.22
CA PHE A 304 17.62 -10.72 -2.52
C PHE A 304 18.15 -9.29 -2.55
N ALA A 305 19.25 -9.09 -3.30
CA ALA A 305 19.74 -7.73 -3.53
C ALA A 305 18.67 -6.88 -4.21
N ALA A 306 18.44 -5.68 -3.68
CA ALA A 306 17.58 -4.69 -4.29
C ALA A 306 18.27 -4.18 -5.57
N ALA A 307 17.62 -4.39 -6.71
CA ALA A 307 18.11 -3.94 -8.02
C ALA A 307 17.83 -2.46 -8.24
#